data_aece1ff77ec43a4a079b98e5961080d6
#
_entry.id   aece1ff77ec43a4a079b98e5961080d6
#
_cell.length_a   1.000
_cell.length_b   1.000
_cell.length_c   1.000
_cell.angle_alpha   90.00
_cell.angle_beta   90.00
_cell.angle_gamma   90.00
#
_symmetry.space_group_name_H-M   'P 1'
#
loop_
_entity.id
_entity.type
_entity.pdbx_description
1 polymer ?
#
loop_
_entity_poly.entity_id
_entity_poly.type
_entity_poly.pdbx_seq_one_letter_code
_entity_poly.pdbx_strand_id
1 'polypeptide(L)'
;MKEAINVTLRHCSRRFNQQVALHPLDLRVHAGETLVLLGPSGCGKTTLLRIISGLESSDPPGEIWFDKRNVTALPIEKRNVGMVFQNYALFPTLNVAQNVAYGLKVQGVPRAEREARVAEMLALVDLTPLAHRAIDKLSGGQKQRVALARALAARPKVLLFDEPLAALDARLRDRLRLEIGALLKRLAITAVYVTHDQQEAMALGDRIAVMEQGRLVQLDTPQGIYQRPASRFVADFVGAINCIAHDPTGQPLRFCRPEDVLLADDTRYPQRGVVVGSTFLGASQRLLIDIGLDSPIQVERHAREIWQAGQRISWSLTSQAALEFSC
;
A
#
# COMPACT_ATOMS: atom_id res chain seq x y z
N MET A 1 11.87 3.98 23.51
CA MET A 1 11.00 3.04 22.75
C MET A 1 11.69 1.67 22.75
N LYS A 2 10.93 0.56 22.71
CA LYS A 2 11.53 -0.78 22.55
C LYS A 2 12.16 -0.87 21.15
N GLU A 3 13.25 -1.64 21.01
CA GLU A 3 13.88 -1.88 19.71
C GLU A 3 12.90 -2.46 18.70
N ALA A 4 12.98 -1.99 17.46
CA ALA A 4 12.25 -2.55 16.34
C ALA A 4 12.69 -4.01 16.12
N ILE A 5 11.78 -4.85 15.63
CA ILE A 5 12.03 -6.28 15.46
C ILE A 5 11.81 -6.71 14.01
N ASN A 6 12.50 -7.77 13.59
CA ASN A 6 12.22 -8.43 12.33
C ASN A 6 10.96 -9.32 12.46
N VAL A 7 10.17 -9.39 11.39
CA VAL A 7 9.11 -10.39 11.23
C VAL A 7 9.48 -11.31 10.09
N THR A 8 9.55 -12.62 10.35
CA THR A 8 9.88 -13.61 9.33
C THR A 8 8.78 -14.66 9.26
N LEU A 9 8.26 -14.86 8.06
CA LEU A 9 7.32 -15.91 7.72
C LEU A 9 8.07 -16.96 6.91
N ARG A 10 7.84 -18.24 7.24
CA ARG A 10 8.43 -19.39 6.54
C ARG A 10 7.31 -20.32 6.13
N HIS A 11 7.21 -20.63 4.84
CA HIS A 11 6.21 -21.53 4.24
C HIS A 11 4.78 -21.25 4.69
N CYS A 12 4.48 -19.98 5.02
CA CYS A 12 3.14 -19.61 5.48
C CYS A 12 2.13 -19.76 4.36
N SER A 13 1.07 -20.52 4.63
CA SER A 13 -0.04 -20.76 3.71
C SER A 13 -1.37 -20.78 4.46
N ARG A 14 -2.48 -20.65 3.73
CA ARG A 14 -3.81 -20.80 4.30
C ARG A 14 -4.82 -21.29 3.28
N ARG A 15 -5.57 -22.29 3.68
CA ARG A 15 -6.71 -22.81 2.95
C ARG A 15 -7.97 -22.70 3.80
N PHE A 16 -9.05 -22.21 3.22
CA PHE A 16 -10.36 -22.23 3.82
C PHE A 16 -11.21 -23.26 3.08
N ASN A 17 -11.59 -24.33 3.74
CA ASN A 17 -12.22 -25.49 3.12
C ASN A 17 -11.38 -25.99 1.92
N GLN A 18 -11.91 -25.92 0.69
CA GLN A 18 -11.21 -26.33 -0.53
C GLN A 18 -10.51 -25.17 -1.26
N GLN A 19 -10.74 -23.92 -0.84
CA GLN A 19 -10.18 -22.74 -1.50
C GLN A 19 -8.86 -22.32 -0.88
N VAL A 20 -7.82 -22.19 -1.70
CA VAL A 20 -6.51 -21.66 -1.28
C VAL A 20 -6.62 -20.15 -1.23
N ALA A 21 -6.52 -19.58 -0.03
CA ALA A 21 -6.48 -18.14 0.19
C ALA A 21 -5.05 -17.60 0.16
N LEU A 22 -4.07 -18.41 0.55
CA LEU A 22 -2.66 -18.09 0.54
C LEU A 22 -1.84 -19.34 0.19
N HIS A 23 -1.09 -19.27 -0.90
CA HIS A 23 -0.12 -20.29 -1.26
C HIS A 23 1.11 -20.20 -0.34
N PRO A 24 1.88 -21.29 -0.15
CA PRO A 24 3.08 -21.24 0.65
C PRO A 24 4.02 -20.11 0.20
N LEU A 25 4.38 -19.24 1.13
CA LEU A 25 5.29 -18.14 0.88
C LEU A 25 6.27 -17.93 2.04
N ASP A 26 7.42 -17.39 1.68
CA ASP A 26 8.43 -16.90 2.59
C ASP A 26 8.47 -15.37 2.48
N LEU A 27 8.52 -14.67 3.61
CA LEU A 27 8.55 -13.21 3.64
C LEU A 27 9.33 -12.74 4.87
N ARG A 28 10.18 -11.74 4.67
CA ARG A 28 10.89 -11.07 5.77
C ARG A 28 10.62 -9.57 5.74
N VAL A 29 10.16 -9.05 6.88
CA VAL A 29 10.05 -7.61 7.18
C VAL A 29 11.21 -7.26 8.10
N HIS A 30 12.02 -6.27 7.71
CA HIS A 30 13.17 -5.86 8.51
C HIS A 30 12.75 -4.98 9.69
N ALA A 31 13.58 -4.94 10.72
CA ALA A 31 13.34 -4.10 11.88
C ALA A 31 13.24 -2.62 11.48
N GLY A 32 12.15 -1.95 11.86
CA GLY A 32 11.88 -0.55 11.53
C GLY A 32 11.38 -0.30 10.11
N GLU A 33 11.24 -1.35 9.28
CA GLU A 33 10.72 -1.27 7.93
C GLU A 33 9.20 -1.13 7.91
N THR A 34 8.67 -0.35 6.99
CA THR A 34 7.27 -0.39 6.57
C THR A 34 7.15 -1.23 5.30
N LEU A 35 6.66 -2.45 5.43
CA LEU A 35 6.33 -3.31 4.29
C LEU A 35 4.88 -3.12 3.89
N VAL A 36 4.63 -2.77 2.62
CA VAL A 36 3.27 -2.67 2.08
C VAL A 36 2.90 -3.96 1.34
N LEU A 37 1.76 -4.54 1.70
CA LEU A 37 1.12 -5.63 0.94
C LEU A 37 0.13 -5.00 -0.05
N LEU A 38 0.44 -5.08 -1.33
CA LEU A 38 -0.32 -4.48 -2.43
C LEU A 38 -0.90 -5.58 -3.33
N GLY A 39 -2.11 -5.42 -3.83
CA GLY A 39 -2.73 -6.38 -4.74
C GLY A 39 -4.25 -6.21 -4.86
N PRO A 40 -4.91 -6.90 -5.80
CA PRO A 40 -6.36 -6.85 -5.98
C PRO A 40 -7.13 -7.31 -4.73
N SER A 41 -8.40 -6.97 -4.65
CA SER A 41 -9.28 -7.50 -3.60
C SER A 41 -9.33 -9.03 -3.65
N GLY A 42 -9.29 -9.68 -2.49
CA GLY A 42 -9.35 -11.14 -2.41
C GLY A 42 -8.03 -11.89 -2.69
N CYS A 43 -6.92 -11.21 -2.98
CA CYS A 43 -5.64 -11.89 -3.27
C CYS A 43 -4.86 -12.38 -2.03
N GLY A 44 -5.44 -12.37 -0.81
CA GLY A 44 -4.83 -12.95 0.38
C GLY A 44 -4.14 -11.98 1.34
N LYS A 45 -4.06 -10.66 1.07
CA LYS A 45 -3.38 -9.64 1.92
C LYS A 45 -3.86 -9.64 3.37
N THR A 46 -5.18 -9.49 3.58
CA THR A 46 -5.79 -9.51 4.91
C THR A 46 -5.60 -10.85 5.61
N THR A 47 -5.61 -11.98 4.86
CA THR A 47 -5.31 -13.31 5.41
C THR A 47 -3.88 -13.36 5.94
N LEU A 48 -2.90 -12.88 5.16
CA LEU A 48 -1.50 -12.82 5.56
C LEU A 48 -1.32 -11.91 6.79
N LEU A 49 -1.97 -10.74 6.81
CA LEU A 49 -1.95 -9.82 7.96
C LEU A 49 -2.51 -10.48 9.22
N ARG A 50 -3.63 -11.21 9.11
CA ARG A 50 -4.26 -11.95 10.21
C ARG A 50 -3.38 -13.09 10.72
N ILE A 51 -2.65 -13.77 9.85
CA ILE A 51 -1.65 -14.78 10.23
C ILE A 51 -0.52 -14.14 11.04
N ILE A 52 0.02 -12.99 10.61
CA ILE A 52 1.05 -12.26 11.34
C ILE A 52 0.54 -11.82 12.72
N SER A 53 -0.70 -11.33 12.80
CA SER A 53 -1.30 -10.86 14.05
C SER A 53 -1.63 -11.99 15.04
N GLY A 54 -1.86 -13.22 14.57
CA GLY A 54 -2.37 -14.34 15.36
C GLY A 54 -3.89 -14.40 15.46
N LEU A 55 -4.61 -13.64 14.64
CA LEU A 55 -6.06 -13.76 14.45
C LEU A 55 -6.43 -14.96 13.58
N GLU A 56 -5.49 -15.42 12.76
CA GLU A 56 -5.63 -16.59 11.91
C GLU A 56 -4.37 -17.46 12.03
N SER A 57 -4.52 -18.77 11.88
CA SER A 57 -3.39 -19.70 11.90
C SER A 57 -2.88 -19.93 10.49
N SER A 58 -1.55 -20.08 10.34
CA SER A 58 -1.00 -20.66 9.11
C SER A 58 -1.25 -22.16 9.08
N ASP A 59 -1.47 -22.72 7.90
CA ASP A 59 -1.47 -24.16 7.74
C ASP A 59 -0.03 -24.73 7.93
N PRO A 60 0.13 -25.95 8.45
CA PRO A 60 1.46 -26.58 8.57
C PRO A 60 2.11 -26.76 7.17
N PRO A 61 3.45 -26.61 7.05
CA PRO A 61 4.45 -26.39 8.10
C PRO A 61 4.75 -24.90 8.39
N GLY A 62 3.83 -23.98 8.09
CA GLY A 62 4.07 -22.53 8.19
C GLY A 62 4.49 -22.06 9.58
N GLU A 63 5.51 -21.18 9.62
CA GLU A 63 6.06 -20.61 10.84
C GLU A 63 6.13 -19.08 10.79
N ILE A 64 5.88 -18.45 11.96
CA ILE A 64 6.00 -17.00 12.15
C ILE A 64 7.01 -16.73 13.26
N TRP A 65 8.00 -15.89 12.95
CA TRP A 65 9.07 -15.54 13.86
C TRP A 65 9.14 -14.02 14.08
N PHE A 66 9.22 -13.60 15.33
CA PHE A 66 9.54 -12.24 15.73
C PHE A 66 10.96 -12.24 16.28
N ASP A 67 11.94 -11.75 15.48
CA ASP A 67 13.37 -11.96 15.66
C ASP A 67 13.70 -13.46 15.83
N LYS A 68 14.19 -13.83 17.01
CA LYS A 68 14.55 -15.22 17.36
C LYS A 68 13.41 -16.00 18.01
N ARG A 69 12.24 -15.37 18.25
CA ARG A 69 11.12 -16.01 18.94
C ARG A 69 10.10 -16.54 17.94
N ASN A 70 9.87 -17.84 17.95
CA ASN A 70 8.74 -18.44 17.23
C ASN A 70 7.43 -18.05 17.93
N VAL A 71 6.52 -17.42 17.18
CA VAL A 71 5.22 -16.95 17.68
C VAL A 71 4.05 -17.66 17.00
N THR A 72 4.30 -18.69 16.21
CA THR A 72 3.30 -19.39 15.39
C THR A 72 2.09 -19.83 16.19
N ALA A 73 2.31 -20.50 17.33
CA ALA A 73 1.24 -20.99 18.21
C ALA A 73 0.74 -19.95 19.23
N LEU A 74 1.29 -18.73 19.22
CA LEU A 74 0.88 -17.71 20.20
C LEU A 74 -0.37 -16.99 19.69
N PRO A 75 -1.39 -16.82 20.54
CA PRO A 75 -2.55 -16.00 20.25
C PRO A 75 -2.17 -14.51 20.23
N ILE A 76 -3.03 -13.69 19.62
CA ILE A 76 -2.76 -12.26 19.33
C ILE A 76 -2.32 -11.46 20.58
N GLU A 77 -2.96 -11.68 21.73
CA GLU A 77 -2.67 -10.97 22.98
C GLU A 77 -1.25 -11.22 23.52
N LYS A 78 -0.59 -12.32 23.09
CA LYS A 78 0.78 -12.68 23.47
C LYS A 78 1.84 -12.31 22.43
N ARG A 79 1.42 -11.85 21.23
CA ARG A 79 2.34 -11.45 20.15
C ARG A 79 2.82 -10.01 20.28
N ASN A 80 2.18 -9.19 21.12
CA ASN A 80 2.51 -7.78 21.32
C ASN A 80 2.49 -6.98 20.00
N VAL A 81 1.44 -7.14 19.22
CA VAL A 81 1.16 -6.41 17.98
C VAL A 81 0.10 -5.34 18.21
N GLY A 82 0.20 -4.22 17.51
CA GLY A 82 -0.86 -3.22 17.41
C GLY A 82 -1.55 -3.34 16.06
N MET A 83 -2.88 -3.28 16.02
CA MET A 83 -3.63 -3.40 14.79
C MET A 83 -4.57 -2.22 14.60
N VAL A 84 -4.57 -1.67 13.38
CA VAL A 84 -5.50 -0.64 12.90
C VAL A 84 -6.35 -1.27 11.81
N PHE A 85 -7.65 -1.38 12.07
CA PHE A 85 -8.61 -2.02 11.18
C PHE A 85 -9.23 -1.02 10.20
N GLN A 86 -9.73 -1.50 9.08
CA GLN A 86 -10.39 -0.72 8.02
C GLN A 86 -11.57 0.13 8.53
N ASN A 87 -12.36 -0.39 9.46
CA ASN A 87 -13.49 0.30 10.10
C ASN A 87 -13.13 0.89 11.47
N TYR A 88 -11.83 1.07 11.75
CA TYR A 88 -11.25 1.59 12.99
C TYR A 88 -11.53 0.75 14.24
N ALA A 89 -12.58 -0.05 14.29
CA ALA A 89 -13.01 -0.90 15.40
C ALA A 89 -13.01 -0.16 16.78
N LEU A 90 -13.43 1.11 16.81
CA LEU A 90 -13.52 1.91 18.03
C LEU A 90 -14.73 1.48 18.86
N PHE A 91 -14.59 1.56 20.18
CA PHE A 91 -15.67 1.29 21.12
C PHE A 91 -16.62 2.49 21.18
N PRO A 92 -17.86 2.39 20.66
CA PRO A 92 -18.76 3.53 20.51
C PRO A 92 -19.24 4.11 21.85
N THR A 93 -19.27 3.30 22.90
CA THR A 93 -19.67 3.69 24.26
C THR A 93 -18.57 4.40 25.05
N LEU A 94 -17.36 4.42 24.55
CA LEU A 94 -16.19 5.04 25.16
C LEU A 94 -15.83 6.34 24.45
N ASN A 95 -15.35 7.34 25.20
CA ASN A 95 -14.78 8.55 24.61
C ASN A 95 -13.37 8.30 24.02
N VAL A 96 -12.75 9.33 23.43
CA VAL A 96 -11.42 9.24 22.80
C VAL A 96 -10.36 8.73 23.78
N ALA A 97 -10.21 9.35 24.95
CA ALA A 97 -9.21 8.95 25.93
C ALA A 97 -9.44 7.53 26.45
N GLN A 98 -10.69 7.14 26.66
CA GLN A 98 -11.05 5.79 27.09
C GLN A 98 -10.76 4.73 26.03
N ASN A 99 -10.98 5.02 24.74
CA ASN A 99 -10.59 4.15 23.63
C ASN A 99 -9.07 3.92 23.64
N VAL A 100 -8.28 4.98 23.77
CA VAL A 100 -6.80 4.88 23.80
C VAL A 100 -6.33 4.13 25.05
N ALA A 101 -6.98 4.33 26.18
CA ALA A 101 -6.65 3.70 27.47
C ALA A 101 -7.03 2.21 27.51
N TYR A 102 -7.90 1.72 26.63
CA TYR A 102 -8.55 0.41 26.78
C TYR A 102 -7.55 -0.75 26.90
N GLY A 103 -6.61 -0.85 25.96
CA GLY A 103 -5.59 -1.90 25.97
C GLY A 103 -4.71 -1.87 27.23
N LEU A 104 -4.33 -0.67 27.68
CA LEU A 104 -3.55 -0.50 28.91
C LEU A 104 -4.34 -0.92 30.17
N LYS A 105 -5.66 -0.67 30.17
CA LYS A 105 -6.54 -1.11 31.24
C LYS A 105 -6.62 -2.64 31.32
N VAL A 106 -6.76 -3.31 30.16
CA VAL A 106 -6.79 -4.78 30.07
C VAL A 106 -5.46 -5.39 30.52
N GLN A 107 -4.33 -4.71 30.23
CA GLN A 107 -2.99 -5.13 30.67
C GLN A 107 -2.73 -4.87 32.16
N GLY A 108 -3.67 -4.27 32.89
CA GLY A 108 -3.51 -3.97 34.32
C GLY A 108 -2.55 -2.81 34.61
N VAL A 109 -2.25 -1.94 33.64
CA VAL A 109 -1.36 -0.78 33.85
C VAL A 109 -1.94 0.16 34.90
N PRO A 110 -1.14 0.60 35.90
CA PRO A 110 -1.59 1.51 36.96
C PRO A 110 -2.20 2.80 36.40
N ARG A 111 -3.19 3.37 37.12
CA ARG A 111 -3.98 4.51 36.64
C ARG A 111 -3.12 5.71 36.25
N ALA A 112 -2.18 6.10 37.06
CA ALA A 112 -1.31 7.26 36.79
C ALA A 112 -0.45 7.06 35.52
N GLU A 113 0.17 5.88 35.34
CA GLU A 113 0.96 5.55 34.15
C GLU A 113 0.06 5.50 32.91
N ARG A 114 -1.14 4.94 33.01
CA ARG A 114 -2.12 4.88 31.95
C ARG A 114 -2.56 6.27 31.49
N GLU A 115 -2.88 7.18 32.43
CA GLU A 115 -3.26 8.56 32.12
C GLU A 115 -2.13 9.33 31.44
N ALA A 116 -0.91 9.21 31.92
CA ALA A 116 0.28 9.79 31.30
C ALA A 116 0.50 9.27 29.87
N ARG A 117 0.37 7.94 29.69
CA ARG A 117 0.53 7.34 28.35
C ARG A 117 -0.57 7.75 27.39
N VAL A 118 -1.81 7.86 27.83
CA VAL A 118 -2.93 8.36 27.02
C VAL A 118 -2.68 9.80 26.57
N ALA A 119 -2.25 10.68 27.48
CA ALA A 119 -1.92 12.07 27.17
C ALA A 119 -0.79 12.16 26.13
N GLU A 120 0.27 11.35 26.28
CA GLU A 120 1.36 11.24 25.30
C GLU A 120 0.85 10.82 23.92
N MET A 121 -0.01 9.79 23.84
CA MET A 121 -0.53 9.29 22.58
C MET A 121 -1.49 10.26 21.90
N LEU A 122 -2.33 10.97 22.67
CA LEU A 122 -3.22 11.99 22.13
C LEU A 122 -2.46 13.21 21.61
N ALA A 123 -1.38 13.60 22.28
CA ALA A 123 -0.48 14.66 21.78
C ALA A 123 0.22 14.22 20.49
N LEU A 124 0.65 12.94 20.40
CA LEU A 124 1.33 12.38 19.23
C LEU A 124 0.48 12.45 17.94
N VAL A 125 -0.86 12.36 18.08
CA VAL A 125 -1.81 12.35 16.95
C VAL A 125 -2.67 13.62 16.87
N ASP A 126 -2.31 14.69 17.59
CA ASP A 126 -3.01 16.00 17.63
C ASP A 126 -4.49 15.90 18.03
N LEU A 127 -4.82 15.05 18.99
CA LEU A 127 -6.19 14.86 19.51
C LEU A 127 -6.37 15.27 20.97
N THR A 128 -5.41 15.92 21.61
CA THR A 128 -5.49 16.35 23.01
C THR A 128 -6.78 17.15 23.34
N PRO A 129 -7.22 18.12 22.50
CA PRO A 129 -8.45 18.89 22.77
C PRO A 129 -9.73 18.05 22.68
N LEU A 130 -9.65 16.86 22.08
CA LEU A 130 -10.79 15.97 21.84
C LEU A 130 -10.84 14.78 22.82
N ALA A 131 -9.99 14.73 23.85
CA ALA A 131 -9.83 13.60 24.77
C ALA A 131 -11.15 13.07 25.34
N HIS A 132 -12.09 13.96 25.68
CA HIS A 132 -13.38 13.61 26.28
C HIS A 132 -14.54 13.53 25.28
N ARG A 133 -14.25 13.72 23.97
CA ARG A 133 -15.28 13.71 22.94
C ARG A 133 -15.77 12.28 22.66
N ALA A 134 -17.07 12.13 22.43
CA ALA A 134 -17.67 10.86 22.00
C ALA A 134 -17.25 10.50 20.56
N ILE A 135 -17.10 9.21 20.28
CA ILE A 135 -16.57 8.70 19.01
C ILE A 135 -17.48 9.01 17.81
N ASP A 136 -18.80 9.01 18.02
CA ASP A 136 -19.80 9.32 16.99
C ASP A 136 -19.69 10.76 16.47
N LYS A 137 -19.19 11.69 17.29
CA LYS A 137 -18.99 13.10 16.96
C LYS A 137 -17.66 13.40 16.26
N LEU A 138 -16.87 12.39 15.92
CA LEU A 138 -15.59 12.54 15.26
C LEU A 138 -15.70 12.36 13.73
N SER A 139 -14.89 13.13 12.99
CA SER A 139 -14.67 12.87 11.54
C SER A 139 -13.95 11.54 11.30
N GLY A 140 -14.00 11.02 10.08
CA GLY A 140 -13.30 9.78 9.69
C GLY A 140 -11.81 9.83 10.02
N GLY A 141 -11.12 10.92 9.67
CA GLY A 141 -9.70 11.09 9.99
C GLY A 141 -9.40 11.18 11.49
N GLN A 142 -10.29 11.80 12.29
CA GLN A 142 -10.17 11.81 13.74
C GLN A 142 -10.34 10.40 14.31
N LYS A 143 -11.32 9.62 13.83
CA LYS A 143 -11.51 8.21 14.22
C LYS A 143 -10.29 7.37 13.92
N GLN A 144 -9.68 7.56 12.75
CA GLN A 144 -8.45 6.88 12.39
C GLN A 144 -7.28 7.22 13.31
N ARG A 145 -7.08 8.51 13.63
CA ARG A 145 -6.04 8.92 14.58
C ARG A 145 -6.27 8.36 15.98
N VAL A 146 -7.53 8.22 16.43
CA VAL A 146 -7.86 7.53 17.68
C VAL A 146 -7.48 6.05 17.61
N ALA A 147 -7.81 5.34 16.52
CA ALA A 147 -7.44 3.94 16.33
C ALA A 147 -5.92 3.74 16.34
N LEU A 148 -5.18 4.64 15.70
CA LEU A 148 -3.71 4.64 15.68
C LEU A 148 -3.14 4.89 17.08
N ALA A 149 -3.63 5.92 17.80
CA ALA A 149 -3.21 6.20 19.18
C ALA A 149 -3.48 5.01 20.12
N ARG A 150 -4.64 4.36 19.97
CA ARG A 150 -4.98 3.14 20.71
C ARG A 150 -4.02 1.99 20.43
N ALA A 151 -3.69 1.75 19.16
CA ALA A 151 -2.74 0.72 18.79
C ALA A 151 -1.34 0.98 19.35
N LEU A 152 -0.87 2.23 19.31
CA LEU A 152 0.44 2.67 19.82
C LEU A 152 0.52 2.72 21.35
N ALA A 153 -0.61 2.94 22.05
CA ALA A 153 -0.64 3.06 23.51
C ALA A 153 -0.05 1.81 24.19
N ALA A 154 -0.36 0.63 23.69
CA ALA A 154 0.11 -0.65 24.21
C ALA A 154 1.61 -0.91 23.97
N ARG A 155 2.36 0.03 23.36
CA ARG A 155 3.78 -0.12 23.00
C ARG A 155 4.04 -1.41 22.21
N PRO A 156 3.37 -1.61 21.06
CA PRO A 156 3.54 -2.81 20.26
C PRO A 156 4.95 -2.90 19.70
N LYS A 157 5.38 -4.11 19.35
CA LYS A 157 6.63 -4.36 18.62
C LYS A 157 6.46 -4.25 17.10
N VAL A 158 5.25 -4.55 16.61
CA VAL A 158 4.87 -4.50 15.20
C VAL A 158 3.52 -3.80 15.08
N LEU A 159 3.38 -2.90 14.10
CA LEU A 159 2.12 -2.28 13.72
C LEU A 159 1.57 -2.94 12.46
N LEU A 160 0.29 -3.27 12.47
CA LEU A 160 -0.42 -3.89 11.38
C LEU A 160 -1.58 -2.99 10.96
N PHE A 161 -1.67 -2.68 9.67
CA PHE A 161 -2.72 -1.83 9.10
C PHE A 161 -3.51 -2.62 8.06
N ASP A 162 -4.82 -2.75 8.27
CA ASP A 162 -5.73 -3.42 7.34
C ASP A 162 -6.59 -2.39 6.63
N GLU A 163 -6.15 -1.92 5.46
CA GLU A 163 -6.79 -0.89 4.62
C GLU A 163 -7.28 0.36 5.40
N PRO A 164 -6.44 1.00 6.20
CA PRO A 164 -6.90 2.00 7.18
C PRO A 164 -7.47 3.27 6.55
N LEU A 165 -7.18 3.56 5.28
CA LEU A 165 -7.62 4.78 4.57
C LEU A 165 -8.77 4.53 3.58
N ALA A 166 -9.20 3.28 3.37
CA ALA A 166 -10.15 2.92 2.32
C ALA A 166 -11.52 3.62 2.43
N ALA A 167 -11.98 3.93 3.66
CA ALA A 167 -13.29 4.53 3.90
C ALA A 167 -13.29 6.08 3.87
N LEU A 168 -12.17 6.72 3.44
CA LEU A 168 -12.02 8.17 3.46
C LEU A 168 -12.14 8.78 2.06
N ASP A 169 -12.59 10.06 2.01
CA ASP A 169 -12.50 10.86 0.79
C ASP A 169 -11.05 11.10 0.34
N ALA A 170 -10.86 11.40 -0.95
CA ALA A 170 -9.54 11.49 -1.56
C ALA A 170 -8.64 12.54 -0.88
N ARG A 171 -9.17 13.74 -0.58
CA ARG A 171 -8.39 14.85 0.02
C ARG A 171 -7.90 14.50 1.43
N LEU A 172 -8.76 13.89 2.23
CA LEU A 172 -8.42 13.46 3.58
C LEU A 172 -7.45 12.27 3.56
N ARG A 173 -7.62 11.35 2.62
CA ARG A 173 -6.73 10.22 2.39
C ARG A 173 -5.30 10.69 2.09
N ASP A 174 -5.13 11.62 1.14
CA ASP A 174 -3.81 12.17 0.77
C ASP A 174 -3.09 12.80 1.96
N ARG A 175 -3.80 13.59 2.75
CA ARG A 175 -3.26 14.21 3.95
C ARG A 175 -2.83 13.18 4.99
N LEU A 176 -3.70 12.21 5.31
CA LEU A 176 -3.42 11.20 6.33
C LEU A 176 -2.32 10.23 5.90
N ARG A 177 -2.20 9.94 4.61
CA ARG A 177 -1.08 9.17 4.05
C ARG A 177 0.26 9.78 4.43
N LEU A 178 0.42 11.09 4.21
CA LEU A 178 1.65 11.80 4.57
C LEU A 178 1.90 11.82 6.09
N GLU A 179 0.85 12.07 6.89
CA GLU A 179 0.94 12.08 8.34
C GLU A 179 1.34 10.70 8.91
N ILE A 180 0.73 9.63 8.42
CA ILE A 180 1.07 8.24 8.83
C ILE A 180 2.51 7.91 8.42
N GLY A 181 2.92 8.24 7.19
CA GLY A 181 4.28 7.99 6.72
C GLY A 181 5.33 8.70 7.59
N ALA A 182 5.12 9.99 7.88
CA ALA A 182 6.00 10.74 8.77
C ALA A 182 6.04 10.15 10.20
N LEU A 183 4.88 9.70 10.71
CA LEU A 183 4.79 9.09 12.02
C LEU A 183 5.53 7.76 12.09
N LEU A 184 5.35 6.86 11.12
CA LEU A 184 6.03 5.56 11.07
C LEU A 184 7.56 5.73 11.03
N LYS A 185 8.06 6.65 10.19
CA LYS A 185 9.49 6.99 10.12
C LYS A 185 10.02 7.53 11.46
N ARG A 186 9.28 8.45 12.11
CA ARG A 186 9.66 9.01 13.42
C ARG A 186 9.70 7.96 14.53
N LEU A 187 8.77 6.99 14.50
CA LEU A 187 8.70 5.93 15.49
C LEU A 187 9.72 4.82 15.24
N ALA A 188 10.23 4.69 14.02
CA ALA A 188 11.10 3.60 13.57
C ALA A 188 10.58 2.21 14.01
N ILE A 189 9.26 2.02 13.94
CA ILE A 189 8.60 0.76 14.30
C ILE A 189 8.41 -0.11 13.07
N THR A 190 8.55 -1.42 13.21
CA THR A 190 8.24 -2.36 12.14
C THR A 190 6.75 -2.34 11.84
N ALA A 191 6.38 -2.12 10.58
CA ALA A 191 4.99 -2.04 10.15
C ALA A 191 4.69 -2.93 8.95
N VAL A 192 3.49 -3.52 8.93
CA VAL A 192 2.92 -4.18 7.75
C VAL A 192 1.62 -3.46 7.41
N TYR A 193 1.55 -2.93 6.20
CA TYR A 193 0.45 -2.08 5.73
C TYR A 193 -0.24 -2.72 4.54
N VAL A 194 -1.51 -3.06 4.68
CA VAL A 194 -2.34 -3.62 3.59
C VAL A 194 -3.07 -2.49 2.90
N THR A 195 -3.00 -2.45 1.59
CA THR A 195 -3.78 -1.55 0.74
C THR A 195 -4.01 -2.14 -0.64
N HIS A 196 -5.02 -1.64 -1.34
CA HIS A 196 -5.20 -1.82 -2.79
C HIS A 196 -4.89 -0.52 -3.55
N ASP A 197 -4.56 0.57 -2.85
CA ASP A 197 -4.23 1.88 -3.42
C ASP A 197 -2.72 1.95 -3.74
N GLN A 198 -2.42 2.14 -5.02
CA GLN A 198 -1.05 2.20 -5.52
C GLN A 198 -0.29 3.40 -4.96
N GLN A 199 -0.97 4.55 -4.81
CA GLN A 199 -0.35 5.77 -4.31
C GLN A 199 0.01 5.64 -2.82
N GLU A 200 -0.83 4.94 -2.03
CA GLU A 200 -0.50 4.61 -0.64
C GLU A 200 0.75 3.72 -0.59
N ALA A 201 0.78 2.68 -1.41
CA ALA A 201 1.91 1.75 -1.45
C ALA A 201 3.22 2.44 -1.81
N MET A 202 3.20 3.26 -2.87
CA MET A 202 4.39 4.01 -3.33
C MET A 202 4.87 5.06 -2.32
N ALA A 203 3.97 5.69 -1.57
CA ALA A 203 4.32 6.76 -0.64
C ALA A 203 4.74 6.27 0.76
N LEU A 204 4.21 5.14 1.21
CA LEU A 204 4.39 4.64 2.57
C LEU A 204 5.43 3.53 2.69
N GLY A 205 5.59 2.70 1.65
CA GLY A 205 6.41 1.49 1.70
C GLY A 205 7.91 1.79 1.58
N ASP A 206 8.71 1.21 2.45
CA ASP A 206 10.15 1.03 2.19
C ASP A 206 10.32 -0.10 1.17
N ARG A 207 9.49 -1.15 1.26
CA ARG A 207 9.32 -2.21 0.26
C ARG A 207 7.84 -2.50 0.05
N ILE A 208 7.53 -2.98 -1.15
CA ILE A 208 6.19 -3.40 -1.55
C ILE A 208 6.21 -4.89 -1.92
N ALA A 209 5.33 -5.66 -1.31
CA ALA A 209 5.03 -7.04 -1.66
C ALA A 209 3.77 -7.06 -2.52
N VAL A 210 3.93 -7.25 -3.83
CA VAL A 210 2.79 -7.38 -4.76
C VAL A 210 2.26 -8.80 -4.70
N MET A 211 0.96 -8.92 -4.42
CA MET A 211 0.26 -10.19 -4.28
C MET A 211 -0.80 -10.38 -5.36
N GLU A 212 -0.84 -11.58 -5.92
CA GLU A 212 -1.85 -12.01 -6.89
C GLU A 212 -2.31 -13.44 -6.56
N GLN A 213 -3.61 -13.68 -6.52
CA GLN A 213 -4.20 -15.02 -6.33
C GLN A 213 -3.54 -15.86 -5.20
N GLY A 214 -3.29 -15.22 -4.06
CA GLY A 214 -2.67 -15.87 -2.91
C GLY A 214 -1.16 -16.07 -3.01
N ARG A 215 -0.49 -15.52 -4.00
CA ARG A 215 0.96 -15.65 -4.24
C ARG A 215 1.66 -14.30 -4.08
N LEU A 216 2.89 -14.33 -3.61
CA LEU A 216 3.81 -13.19 -3.68
C LEU A 216 4.45 -13.18 -5.08
N VAL A 217 4.12 -12.17 -5.88
CA VAL A 217 4.59 -12.06 -7.28
C VAL A 217 5.92 -11.30 -7.36
N GLN A 218 6.02 -10.20 -6.60
CA GLN A 218 7.26 -9.41 -6.54
C GLN A 218 7.39 -8.74 -5.18
N LEU A 219 8.63 -8.61 -4.71
CA LEU A 219 9.00 -7.90 -3.50
C LEU A 219 10.20 -7.01 -3.78
N ASP A 220 9.99 -5.70 -3.80
CA ASP A 220 11.05 -4.72 -4.13
C ASP A 220 10.72 -3.36 -3.48
N THR A 221 11.62 -2.38 -3.66
CA THR A 221 11.36 -0.97 -3.35
C THR A 221 10.24 -0.42 -4.24
N PRO A 222 9.55 0.68 -3.86
CA PRO A 222 8.55 1.33 -4.73
C PRO A 222 9.07 1.62 -6.13
N GLN A 223 10.29 2.14 -6.25
CA GLN A 223 10.94 2.39 -7.53
C GLN A 223 11.19 1.10 -8.31
N GLY A 224 11.64 0.03 -7.64
CA GLY A 224 11.88 -1.27 -8.27
C GLY A 224 10.60 -1.88 -8.85
N ILE A 225 9.51 -1.85 -8.08
CA ILE A 225 8.18 -2.33 -8.51
C ILE A 225 7.68 -1.55 -9.75
N TYR A 226 7.86 -0.22 -9.79
CA TYR A 226 7.37 0.62 -10.88
C TYR A 226 8.23 0.55 -12.14
N GLN A 227 9.57 0.65 -11.98
CA GLN A 227 10.52 0.75 -13.08
C GLN A 227 10.96 -0.62 -13.64
N ARG A 228 10.94 -1.67 -12.81
CA ARG A 228 11.38 -3.03 -13.15
C ARG A 228 10.35 -4.06 -12.70
N PRO A 229 9.11 -3.99 -13.19
CA PRO A 229 8.08 -4.95 -12.85
C PRO A 229 8.47 -6.35 -13.31
N ALA A 230 8.28 -7.36 -12.44
CA ALA A 230 8.65 -8.75 -12.72
C ALA A 230 7.72 -9.44 -13.74
N SER A 231 6.56 -8.86 -14.00
CA SER A 231 5.57 -9.40 -14.95
C SER A 231 4.69 -8.29 -15.51
N ARG A 232 4.01 -8.60 -16.63
CA ARG A 232 2.98 -7.71 -17.20
C ARG A 232 1.89 -7.40 -16.18
N PHE A 233 1.47 -8.38 -15.36
CA PHE A 233 0.49 -8.15 -14.30
C PHE A 233 0.97 -7.06 -13.33
N VAL A 234 2.21 -7.15 -12.82
CA VAL A 234 2.75 -6.14 -11.91
C VAL A 234 2.80 -4.77 -12.59
N ALA A 235 3.29 -4.72 -13.85
CA ALA A 235 3.38 -3.46 -14.59
C ALA A 235 2.03 -2.76 -14.74
N ASP A 236 1.00 -3.49 -15.17
CA ASP A 236 -0.36 -2.97 -15.38
C ASP A 236 -1.06 -2.63 -14.06
N PHE A 237 -0.80 -3.45 -13.03
CA PHE A 237 -1.40 -3.26 -11.72
C PHE A 237 -0.88 -2.01 -10.98
N VAL A 238 0.39 -1.61 -11.15
CA VAL A 238 0.98 -0.47 -10.43
C VAL A 238 0.96 0.85 -11.20
N GLY A 239 0.49 0.84 -12.44
CA GLY A 239 0.36 2.04 -13.28
C GLY A 239 0.02 1.69 -14.71
N ALA A 240 -0.51 2.64 -15.47
CA ALA A 240 -0.81 2.43 -16.87
C ALA A 240 0.43 2.01 -17.67
N ILE A 241 0.23 1.09 -18.61
CA ILE A 241 1.26 0.68 -19.60
C ILE A 241 0.68 0.75 -21.01
N ASN A 242 1.50 1.10 -21.98
CA ASN A 242 1.20 1.08 -23.39
C ASN A 242 1.87 -0.13 -24.03
N CYS A 243 1.15 -0.87 -24.87
CA CYS A 243 1.77 -1.77 -25.82
C CYS A 243 2.27 -0.97 -27.01
N ILE A 244 3.55 -1.10 -27.38
CA ILE A 244 4.20 -0.34 -28.45
C ILE A 244 4.77 -1.23 -29.57
N ALA A 245 4.75 -2.53 -29.40
CA ALA A 245 5.10 -3.50 -30.43
C ALA A 245 4.46 -4.86 -30.14
N HIS A 246 4.13 -5.58 -31.23
CA HIS A 246 3.72 -6.98 -31.19
C HIS A 246 4.80 -7.86 -31.81
N ASP A 247 4.81 -9.13 -31.46
CA ASP A 247 5.61 -10.13 -32.13
C ASP A 247 4.98 -10.52 -33.51
N PRO A 248 5.65 -11.34 -34.35
CA PRO A 248 5.09 -11.77 -35.63
C PRO A 248 3.78 -12.58 -35.52
N THR A 249 3.43 -13.07 -34.36
CA THR A 249 2.16 -13.78 -34.07
C THR A 249 1.03 -12.86 -33.60
N GLY A 250 1.33 -11.55 -33.42
CA GLY A 250 0.38 -10.55 -32.91
C GLY A 250 0.33 -10.45 -31.39
N GLN A 251 1.22 -11.15 -30.65
CA GLN A 251 1.26 -11.03 -29.19
C GLN A 251 2.01 -9.76 -28.76
N PRO A 252 1.55 -9.05 -27.70
CA PRO A 252 2.24 -7.88 -27.19
C PRO A 252 3.66 -8.21 -26.69
N LEU A 253 4.67 -7.56 -27.28
CA LEU A 253 6.08 -7.83 -27.01
C LEU A 253 6.75 -6.74 -26.19
N ARG A 254 6.47 -5.47 -26.48
CA ARG A 254 7.13 -4.34 -25.83
C ARG A 254 6.10 -3.34 -25.28
N PHE A 255 6.43 -2.81 -24.11
CA PHE A 255 5.56 -1.89 -23.39
C PHE A 255 6.35 -0.66 -22.93
N CYS A 256 5.64 0.43 -22.62
CA CYS A 256 6.22 1.61 -21.99
C CYS A 256 5.21 2.30 -21.06
N ARG A 257 5.73 3.16 -20.19
CA ARG A 257 4.87 4.03 -19.37
C ARG A 257 4.39 5.23 -20.20
N PRO A 258 3.19 5.80 -19.89
CA PRO A 258 2.67 6.98 -20.57
C PRO A 258 3.58 8.21 -20.50
N GLU A 259 4.29 8.40 -19.37
CA GLU A 259 5.23 9.49 -19.13
C GLU A 259 6.55 9.34 -19.89
N ASP A 260 6.89 8.15 -20.32
CA ASP A 260 8.14 7.85 -21.02
C ASP A 260 8.09 8.12 -22.53
N VAL A 261 6.91 8.43 -23.07
CA VAL A 261 6.74 8.73 -24.49
C VAL A 261 7.05 10.21 -24.73
N LEU A 262 8.07 10.49 -25.53
CA LEU A 262 8.41 11.83 -26.01
C LEU A 262 7.59 12.16 -27.26
N LEU A 263 7.06 13.37 -27.35
CA LEU A 263 6.28 13.86 -28.49
C LEU A 263 6.90 15.12 -29.08
N ALA A 264 6.74 15.29 -30.38
CA ALA A 264 6.98 16.53 -31.10
C ALA A 264 5.97 16.69 -32.24
N ASP A 265 5.69 17.92 -32.62
CA ASP A 265 4.81 18.31 -33.73
C ASP A 265 5.52 18.27 -35.12
N ASP A 266 6.79 17.98 -35.13
CA ASP A 266 7.67 17.92 -36.30
C ASP A 266 8.17 16.50 -36.57
N THR A 267 9.23 16.37 -37.41
CA THR A 267 9.89 15.11 -37.73
C THR A 267 11.08 14.77 -36.85
N ARG A 268 11.16 15.36 -35.64
CA ARG A 268 12.27 15.20 -34.69
C ARG A 268 12.53 13.76 -34.32
N TYR A 269 11.46 12.97 -34.10
CA TYR A 269 11.56 11.57 -33.71
C TYR A 269 11.30 10.61 -34.88
N PRO A 270 11.79 9.35 -34.78
CA PRO A 270 11.70 8.39 -35.89
C PRO A 270 10.28 7.82 -36.11
N GLN A 271 9.49 7.65 -35.03
CA GLN A 271 8.14 7.09 -35.11
C GLN A 271 7.12 8.16 -35.46
N ARG A 272 5.99 7.74 -36.03
CA ARG A 272 4.86 8.61 -36.41
C ARG A 272 3.60 8.18 -35.71
N GLY A 273 2.71 9.11 -35.46
CA GLY A 273 1.40 8.86 -34.89
C GLY A 273 0.43 10.01 -35.19
N VAL A 274 -0.81 9.80 -34.82
CA VAL A 274 -1.86 10.80 -34.93
C VAL A 274 -2.56 10.93 -33.58
N VAL A 275 -2.73 12.14 -33.08
CA VAL A 275 -3.52 12.40 -31.86
C VAL A 275 -4.97 12.10 -32.17
N VAL A 276 -5.58 11.11 -31.53
CA VAL A 276 -6.99 10.74 -31.72
C VAL A 276 -7.88 11.26 -30.61
N GLY A 277 -7.31 11.69 -29.48
CA GLY A 277 -8.07 12.28 -28.37
C GLY A 277 -7.19 12.95 -27.33
N SER A 278 -7.79 13.88 -26.58
CA SER A 278 -7.17 14.55 -25.44
C SER A 278 -8.16 14.67 -24.30
N THR A 279 -7.75 14.36 -23.09
CA THR A 279 -8.54 14.52 -21.86
C THR A 279 -7.80 15.39 -20.87
N PHE A 280 -8.39 16.51 -20.49
CA PHE A 280 -7.85 17.42 -19.48
C PHE A 280 -8.05 16.85 -18.06
N LEU A 281 -6.98 16.75 -17.28
CA LEU A 281 -6.97 16.20 -15.91
C LEU A 281 -6.53 17.24 -14.86
N GLY A 282 -6.60 18.53 -15.17
CA GLY A 282 -6.17 19.60 -14.27
C GLY A 282 -4.72 20.01 -14.51
N ALA A 283 -3.77 19.51 -13.75
CA ALA A 283 -2.35 19.81 -13.92
C ALA A 283 -1.70 19.13 -15.14
N SER A 284 -2.28 18.01 -15.58
CA SER A 284 -1.85 17.24 -16.75
C SER A 284 -3.00 17.07 -17.74
N GLN A 285 -2.68 16.59 -18.91
CA GLN A 285 -3.60 16.07 -19.91
C GLN A 285 -3.15 14.69 -20.35
N ARG A 286 -4.12 13.84 -20.69
CA ARG A 286 -3.89 12.52 -21.27
C ARG A 286 -4.27 12.54 -22.73
N LEU A 287 -3.29 12.26 -23.57
CA LEU A 287 -3.44 12.13 -25.01
C LEU A 287 -3.63 10.66 -25.37
N LEU A 288 -4.46 10.39 -26.35
CA LEU A 288 -4.55 9.11 -27.03
C LEU A 288 -3.92 9.29 -28.42
N ILE A 289 -2.94 8.44 -28.74
CA ILE A 289 -2.19 8.53 -29.97
C ILE A 289 -2.28 7.20 -30.72
N ASP A 290 -2.84 7.26 -31.92
CA ASP A 290 -2.82 6.13 -32.85
C ASP A 290 -1.42 6.02 -33.45
N ILE A 291 -0.79 4.88 -33.24
CA ILE A 291 0.55 4.54 -33.77
C ILE A 291 0.49 3.40 -34.79
N GLY A 292 -0.73 3.03 -35.26
CA GLY A 292 -0.94 1.93 -36.21
C GLY A 292 -1.02 0.54 -35.58
N LEU A 293 -1.28 0.45 -34.25
CA LEU A 293 -1.57 -0.79 -33.53
C LEU A 293 -3.08 -0.87 -33.21
N ASP A 294 -3.53 -2.02 -32.68
CA ASP A 294 -4.94 -2.29 -32.38
C ASP A 294 -5.57 -1.28 -31.41
N SER A 295 -4.76 -0.67 -30.57
CA SER A 295 -5.23 0.32 -29.59
C SER A 295 -4.28 1.51 -29.54
N PRO A 296 -4.81 2.75 -29.38
CA PRO A 296 -3.99 3.94 -29.23
C PRO A 296 -3.20 3.89 -27.92
N ILE A 297 -1.99 4.43 -27.95
CA ILE A 297 -1.19 4.60 -26.73
C ILE A 297 -1.64 5.83 -25.96
N GLN A 298 -1.52 5.76 -24.63
CA GLN A 298 -1.76 6.88 -23.72
C GLN A 298 -0.45 7.63 -23.48
N VAL A 299 -0.48 8.96 -23.52
CA VAL A 299 0.68 9.80 -23.23
C VAL A 299 0.27 10.89 -22.24
N GLU A 300 1.02 11.05 -21.18
CA GLU A 300 0.81 12.13 -20.23
C GLU A 300 1.67 13.34 -20.59
N ARG A 301 1.01 14.52 -20.61
CA ARG A 301 1.62 15.82 -20.92
C ARG A 301 1.18 16.88 -19.95
N HIS A 302 1.96 17.95 -19.85
CA HIS A 302 1.58 19.10 -19.06
C HIS A 302 0.33 19.77 -19.65
N ALA A 303 -0.62 20.16 -18.81
CA ALA A 303 -1.93 20.70 -19.23
C ALA A 303 -1.85 21.97 -20.09
N ARG A 304 -0.70 22.67 -20.10
CA ARG A 304 -0.47 23.89 -20.90
C ARG A 304 0.00 23.62 -22.33
N GLU A 305 0.40 22.40 -22.65
CA GLU A 305 0.70 22.01 -24.01
C GLU A 305 -0.60 21.90 -24.81
N ILE A 306 -0.58 22.36 -26.06
CA ILE A 306 -1.78 22.33 -26.90
C ILE A 306 -1.63 21.24 -27.94
N TRP A 307 -2.48 20.22 -27.87
CA TRP A 307 -2.53 19.10 -28.80
C TRP A 307 -3.95 18.94 -29.32
N GLN A 308 -4.11 18.82 -30.66
CA GLN A 308 -5.42 18.74 -31.31
C GLN A 308 -5.66 17.35 -31.91
N ALA A 309 -6.90 16.87 -31.82
CA ALA A 309 -7.29 15.66 -32.54
C ALA A 309 -7.05 15.81 -34.05
N GLY A 310 -6.51 14.76 -34.69
CA GLY A 310 -6.08 14.78 -36.08
C GLY A 310 -4.66 15.31 -36.31
N GLN A 311 -4.00 15.87 -35.29
CA GLN A 311 -2.64 16.38 -35.39
C GLN A 311 -1.66 15.19 -35.61
N ARG A 312 -0.85 15.29 -36.68
CA ARG A 312 0.26 14.37 -36.93
C ARG A 312 1.42 14.72 -36.02
N ILE A 313 2.02 13.71 -35.40
CA ILE A 313 3.14 13.88 -34.47
C ILE A 313 4.27 12.90 -34.81
N SER A 314 5.44 13.24 -34.31
CA SER A 314 6.53 12.28 -34.18
C SER A 314 6.72 11.90 -32.71
N TRP A 315 7.14 10.68 -32.45
CA TRP A 315 7.33 10.21 -31.09
C TRP A 315 8.56 9.30 -30.95
N SER A 316 9.04 9.18 -29.73
CA SER A 316 10.10 8.27 -29.31
C SER A 316 9.93 7.91 -27.85
N LEU A 317 10.75 7.02 -27.33
CA LEU A 317 10.84 6.72 -25.91
C LEU A 317 12.05 7.42 -25.28
N THR A 318 11.96 7.68 -23.99
CA THR A 318 13.15 7.99 -23.17
C THR A 318 14.09 6.79 -23.15
N SER A 319 15.39 7.01 -22.90
CA SER A 319 16.47 6.05 -23.15
C SER A 319 16.43 4.72 -22.36
N GLN A 320 15.48 4.52 -21.47
CA GLN A 320 15.35 3.28 -20.64
C GLN A 320 13.90 2.85 -20.44
N ALA A 321 12.99 3.30 -21.28
CA ALA A 321 11.55 3.21 -21.05
C ALA A 321 10.88 1.90 -21.50
N ALA A 322 11.56 1.04 -22.24
CA ALA A 322 10.95 -0.19 -22.75
C ALA A 322 10.93 -1.29 -21.68
N LEU A 323 9.72 -1.82 -21.45
CA LEU A 323 9.48 -2.99 -20.60
C LEU A 323 9.23 -4.20 -21.51
N GLU A 324 9.93 -5.29 -21.23
CA GLU A 324 9.78 -6.56 -21.95
C GLU A 324 9.48 -7.65 -20.91
N PHE A 325 8.46 -8.46 -21.17
CA PHE A 325 8.08 -9.56 -20.28
C PHE A 325 8.22 -10.87 -21.04
N SER A 326 8.83 -11.86 -20.38
CA SER A 326 8.84 -13.22 -20.92
C SER A 326 7.41 -13.77 -20.91
N CYS A 327 7.01 -14.40 -22.01
CA CYS A 327 5.74 -15.10 -22.16
C CYS A 327 5.64 -16.30 -21.20
#